data_2f1eb45be51ae3dd2347905380ea5e4f
#
_entry.id   2f1eb45be51ae3dd2347905380ea5e4f
#
_cell.length_a   1.000
_cell.length_b   1.000
_cell.length_c   1.000
_cell.angle_alpha   90.00
_cell.angle_beta   90.00
_cell.angle_gamma   90.00
#
_symmetry.space_group_name_H-M   'P 1'
#
loop_
_entity.id
_entity.type
_entity.pdbx_description
1 polymer ?
#
loop_
_entity_poly.entity_id
_entity_poly.type
_entity_poly.pdbx_seq_one_letter_code
_entity_poly.pdbx_strand_id
1 'polypeptide(L)'
;MQVPHGQVHFRYGGSGPIVVMLPGSPRSSVVHAPDIAWLGEHFTVVALDTPGCGNSSPLPPEAASIPGFARALAETLTALGIGRCAVYGTRSGAKVALQFAIDHPEQAALTLLDGLSLLPAPASEEVLQRHLDPIEPTTDGAHLARHWSRILDIHRYFPWFERTPEARLNLALPGDANLHEFATDVFMSGGRWTDAYGAALRHEAAPQVSLLRSPTVFMCREDDLLYPSLDRLPQPLPARCSIERIAPRQSSWRTRLLELLRRADLPRQAWSPPRPPVDAGAPGERDRYVDLVHGQLRVRLAGRAGTATPLLLLNDAPGGSSATRRLARSMASDRLTICPDLPGLGESHPLPYPTLGSFVTALHELLEQLEVPVVDVAAAGLGCCFAVALAAHQSKHVRRLALDGIPMIRSRDRRRVARQYCPPIEPDRSGSQLHRAWHLLRDAESSWPWYDRSAAAARVREPVLDACGLQDDLVEVVKHLPSYGEAASAAIDASVRDILKAVRQPVLLFEVPVDVRYAGTARAAQRLASARALPRPSRTDDRADALRAFFA
;
A
#
# COMPACT_ATOMS: atom_id res chain seq x y z
N MET A 1 -2.29 5.70 11.37
CA MET A 1 -2.61 5.95 12.80
C MET A 1 -2.77 4.63 13.51
N GLN A 2 -2.17 4.47 14.69
CA GLN A 2 -2.40 3.28 15.53
C GLN A 2 -3.71 3.45 16.30
N VAL A 3 -4.54 2.43 16.28
CA VAL A 3 -5.86 2.37 16.93
C VAL A 3 -6.03 1.01 17.64
N PRO A 4 -7.05 0.82 18.50
CA PRO A 4 -7.19 -0.43 19.27
C PRO A 4 -7.23 -1.70 18.41
N HIS A 5 -7.84 -1.66 17.23
CA HIS A 5 -7.97 -2.80 16.32
C HIS A 5 -6.77 -2.99 15.36
N GLY A 6 -5.75 -2.13 15.41
CA GLY A 6 -4.58 -2.22 14.54
C GLY A 6 -4.10 -0.88 14.02
N GLN A 7 -3.58 -0.85 12.81
CA GLN A 7 -3.14 0.37 12.14
C GLN A 7 -4.15 0.75 11.05
N VAL A 8 -4.60 2.01 11.06
CA VAL A 8 -5.45 2.58 10.01
C VAL A 8 -4.65 3.51 9.13
N HIS A 9 -4.73 3.29 7.83
CA HIS A 9 -4.21 4.18 6.81
C HIS A 9 -5.29 5.16 6.37
N PHE A 10 -4.89 6.40 6.08
CA PHE A 10 -5.77 7.44 5.56
C PHE A 10 -5.00 8.44 4.71
N ARG A 11 -5.72 9.05 3.78
CA ARG A 11 -5.25 10.18 2.97
C ARG A 11 -5.99 11.43 3.40
N TYR A 12 -5.33 12.56 3.40
CA TYR A 12 -5.99 13.82 3.77
C TYR A 12 -5.44 15.01 2.99
N GLY A 13 -6.22 16.07 2.96
CA GLY A 13 -5.80 17.34 2.35
C GLY A 13 -6.82 18.45 2.61
N GLY A 14 -6.41 19.67 2.31
CA GLY A 14 -7.23 20.85 2.44
C GLY A 14 -7.29 21.44 3.85
N SER A 15 -8.17 22.42 4.04
CA SER A 15 -8.38 23.10 5.30
C SER A 15 -9.84 23.55 5.42
N GLY A 16 -10.38 23.56 6.65
CA GLY A 16 -11.76 23.92 6.93
C GLY A 16 -12.52 22.84 7.70
N PRO A 17 -13.87 22.84 7.65
CA PRO A 17 -14.68 21.80 8.28
C PRO A 17 -14.29 20.40 7.78
N ILE A 18 -14.38 19.40 8.67
CA ILE A 18 -13.91 18.05 8.35
C ILE A 18 -14.98 17.24 7.62
N VAL A 19 -14.57 16.61 6.52
CA VAL A 19 -15.32 15.62 5.75
C VAL A 19 -14.57 14.30 5.75
N VAL A 20 -15.13 13.28 6.36
CA VAL A 20 -14.59 11.92 6.37
C VAL A 20 -15.19 11.15 5.19
N MET A 21 -14.36 10.48 4.39
CA MET A 21 -14.80 9.73 3.21
C MET A 21 -14.47 8.24 3.36
N LEU A 22 -15.48 7.40 3.12
CA LEU A 22 -15.39 5.94 3.20
C LEU A 22 -15.65 5.32 1.83
N PRO A 23 -14.65 4.66 1.22
CA PRO A 23 -14.83 4.00 -0.07
C PRO A 23 -15.68 2.73 0.03
N GLY A 24 -16.25 2.33 -1.09
CA GLY A 24 -16.87 1.01 -1.23
C GLY A 24 -15.82 -0.08 -1.33
N SER A 25 -15.91 -1.12 -0.48
CA SER A 25 -14.98 -2.26 -0.55
C SER A 25 -15.04 -2.99 -1.90
N PRO A 26 -13.92 -3.49 -2.40
CA PRO A 26 -12.59 -3.57 -1.76
C PRO A 26 -11.68 -2.37 -2.01
N ARG A 27 -12.24 -1.21 -2.43
CA ARG A 27 -11.44 -0.03 -2.78
C ARG A 27 -10.73 0.56 -1.57
N SER A 28 -9.57 1.14 -1.79
CA SER A 28 -8.82 1.92 -0.81
C SER A 28 -9.15 3.42 -0.91
N SER A 29 -8.66 4.21 0.01
CA SER A 29 -8.81 5.67 0.03
C SER A 29 -8.21 6.38 -1.20
N VAL A 30 -7.41 5.67 -2.02
CA VAL A 30 -6.84 6.22 -3.26
C VAL A 30 -7.91 6.69 -4.23
N VAL A 31 -9.08 6.02 -4.25
CA VAL A 31 -10.21 6.43 -5.14
C VAL A 31 -10.71 7.83 -4.84
N HIS A 32 -10.49 8.33 -3.62
CA HIS A 32 -10.87 9.68 -3.21
C HIS A 32 -9.74 10.73 -3.38
N ALA A 33 -8.57 10.35 -3.92
CA ALA A 33 -7.49 11.31 -4.15
C ALA A 33 -7.92 12.53 -5.01
N PRO A 34 -8.70 12.36 -6.10
CA PRO A 34 -9.24 13.50 -6.86
C PRO A 34 -10.26 14.33 -6.07
N ASP A 35 -11.01 13.71 -5.15
CA ASP A 35 -12.00 14.40 -4.32
C ASP A 35 -11.33 15.18 -3.20
N ILE A 36 -10.24 14.64 -2.62
CA ILE A 36 -9.38 15.35 -1.66
C ILE A 36 -8.82 16.63 -2.29
N ALA A 37 -8.29 16.54 -3.52
CA ALA A 37 -7.73 17.69 -4.22
C ALA A 37 -8.81 18.76 -4.50
N TRP A 38 -10.00 18.33 -4.93
CA TRP A 38 -11.09 19.23 -5.28
C TRP A 38 -11.82 19.82 -4.06
N LEU A 39 -12.25 18.98 -3.09
CA LEU A 39 -12.93 19.45 -1.88
C LEU A 39 -11.99 20.18 -0.93
N GLY A 40 -10.68 19.89 -1.00
CA GLY A 40 -9.65 20.48 -0.17
C GLY A 40 -9.53 22.01 -0.29
N GLU A 41 -10.10 22.61 -1.34
CA GLU A 41 -10.23 24.07 -1.45
C GLU A 41 -11.16 24.67 -0.39
N HIS A 42 -12.05 23.87 0.21
CA HIS A 42 -13.10 24.33 1.11
C HIS A 42 -13.19 23.56 2.43
N PHE A 43 -12.67 22.35 2.48
CA PHE A 43 -12.81 21.41 3.58
C PHE A 43 -11.48 20.72 3.91
N THR A 44 -11.36 20.27 5.14
CA THR A 44 -10.37 19.23 5.46
C THR A 44 -11.00 17.88 5.12
N VAL A 45 -10.49 17.22 4.09
CA VAL A 45 -10.98 15.90 3.65
C VAL A 45 -10.08 14.81 4.22
N VAL A 46 -10.68 13.81 4.87
CA VAL A 46 -9.98 12.65 5.44
C VAL A 46 -10.60 11.38 4.84
N ALA A 47 -9.93 10.75 3.90
CA ALA A 47 -10.37 9.50 3.28
C ALA A 47 -9.67 8.31 3.97
N LEU A 48 -10.46 7.38 4.53
CA LEU A 48 -9.98 6.25 5.30
C LEU A 48 -9.95 4.97 4.44
N ASP A 49 -8.92 4.15 4.62
CA ASP A 49 -8.98 2.76 4.19
C ASP A 49 -9.83 1.97 5.20
N THR A 50 -10.90 1.34 4.72
CA THR A 50 -11.71 0.44 5.56
C THR A 50 -10.82 -0.69 6.10
N PRO A 51 -10.95 -1.11 7.38
CA PRO A 51 -10.16 -2.21 7.92
C PRO A 51 -10.17 -3.45 7.01
N GLY A 52 -8.97 -3.97 6.70
CA GLY A 52 -8.78 -5.07 5.75
C GLY A 52 -8.72 -4.67 4.27
N CYS A 53 -8.92 -3.39 3.94
CA CYS A 53 -8.71 -2.82 2.61
C CYS A 53 -7.50 -1.88 2.62
N GLY A 54 -6.88 -1.70 1.46
CA GLY A 54 -5.71 -0.83 1.30
C GLY A 54 -4.59 -1.20 2.27
N ASN A 55 -4.09 -0.20 2.99
CA ASN A 55 -3.01 -0.37 3.98
C ASN A 55 -3.52 -0.43 5.44
N SER A 56 -4.85 -0.55 5.66
CA SER A 56 -5.42 -0.69 7.00
C SER A 56 -5.41 -2.13 7.48
N SER A 57 -5.03 -2.33 8.75
CA SER A 57 -5.09 -3.65 9.41
C SER A 57 -6.53 -4.21 9.38
N PRO A 58 -6.72 -5.52 9.16
CA PRO A 58 -8.04 -6.13 9.20
C PRO A 58 -8.59 -6.17 10.62
N LEU A 59 -9.91 -6.20 10.74
CA LEU A 59 -10.56 -6.57 12.00
C LEU A 59 -10.38 -8.07 12.29
N PRO A 60 -10.47 -8.49 13.56
CA PRO A 60 -10.67 -9.90 13.89
C PRO A 60 -11.90 -10.44 13.17
N PRO A 61 -11.90 -11.72 12.71
CA PRO A 61 -13.00 -12.28 11.92
C PRO A 61 -14.38 -12.14 12.58
N GLU A 62 -14.46 -12.30 13.89
CA GLU A 62 -15.69 -12.17 14.69
C GLU A 62 -16.21 -10.73 14.75
N ALA A 63 -15.37 -9.74 14.54
CA ALA A 63 -15.72 -8.32 14.53
C ALA A 63 -16.02 -7.80 13.10
N ALA A 64 -15.75 -8.59 12.05
CA ALA A 64 -15.93 -8.19 10.66
C ALA A 64 -17.42 -8.13 10.25
N SER A 65 -18.13 -7.15 10.78
CA SER A 65 -19.56 -6.86 10.55
C SER A 65 -19.75 -5.36 10.36
N ILE A 66 -20.88 -4.94 9.76
CA ILE A 66 -21.14 -3.49 9.58
C ILE A 66 -21.11 -2.73 10.92
N PRO A 67 -21.72 -3.21 12.03
CA PRO A 67 -21.53 -2.58 13.33
C PRO A 67 -20.06 -2.58 13.82
N GLY A 68 -19.30 -3.64 13.52
CA GLY A 68 -17.86 -3.71 13.84
C GLY A 68 -17.04 -2.67 13.07
N PHE A 69 -17.29 -2.48 11.79
CA PHE A 69 -16.66 -1.45 10.97
C PHE A 69 -17.06 -0.03 11.40
N ALA A 70 -18.31 0.19 11.81
CA ALA A 70 -18.77 1.48 12.34
C ALA A 70 -18.09 1.82 13.67
N ARG A 71 -17.92 0.83 14.56
CA ARG A 71 -17.14 0.99 15.80
C ARG A 71 -15.67 1.31 15.49
N ALA A 72 -15.05 0.61 14.56
CA ALA A 72 -13.69 0.87 14.13
C ALA A 72 -13.53 2.30 13.55
N LEU A 73 -14.53 2.80 12.83
CA LEU A 73 -14.60 4.19 12.39
C LEU A 73 -14.59 5.16 13.58
N ALA A 74 -15.46 4.95 14.57
CA ALA A 74 -15.54 5.81 15.76
C ALA A 74 -14.21 5.83 16.55
N GLU A 75 -13.60 4.67 16.75
CA GLU A 75 -12.27 4.56 17.38
C GLU A 75 -11.20 5.32 16.57
N THR A 76 -11.24 5.21 15.24
CA THR A 76 -10.31 5.92 14.35
C THR A 76 -10.48 7.43 14.44
N LEU A 77 -11.71 7.93 14.39
CA LEU A 77 -12.00 9.36 14.52
C LEU A 77 -11.54 9.91 15.88
N THR A 78 -11.78 9.15 16.94
CA THR A 78 -11.30 9.48 18.29
C THR A 78 -9.78 9.58 18.34
N ALA A 79 -9.06 8.59 17.78
CA ALA A 79 -7.60 8.57 17.73
C ALA A 79 -7.02 9.71 16.88
N LEU A 80 -7.74 10.13 15.84
CA LEU A 80 -7.38 11.27 15.01
C LEU A 80 -7.76 12.64 15.63
N GLY A 81 -8.44 12.65 16.77
CA GLY A 81 -8.95 13.89 17.39
C GLY A 81 -10.06 14.54 16.57
N ILE A 82 -10.78 13.76 15.76
CA ILE A 82 -11.92 14.23 14.96
C ILE A 82 -13.20 14.04 15.77
N GLY A 83 -13.80 15.15 16.16
CA GLY A 83 -15.08 15.16 16.85
C GLY A 83 -16.25 15.14 15.86
N ARG A 84 -17.11 16.17 15.92
CA ARG A 84 -18.27 16.29 15.04
C ARG A 84 -17.85 16.65 13.61
N CYS A 85 -18.23 15.83 12.60
CA CYS A 85 -17.82 15.98 11.21
C CYS A 85 -18.92 15.55 10.22
N ALA A 86 -18.73 15.84 8.93
CA ALA A 86 -19.51 15.19 7.87
C ALA A 86 -18.91 13.83 7.57
N VAL A 87 -19.76 12.82 7.33
CA VAL A 87 -19.34 11.47 6.91
C VAL A 87 -19.98 11.15 5.56
N TYR A 88 -19.15 10.94 4.56
CA TYR A 88 -19.55 10.50 3.22
C TYR A 88 -19.15 9.05 3.03
N GLY A 89 -20.08 8.20 2.65
CA GLY A 89 -19.82 6.80 2.36
C GLY A 89 -20.40 6.38 1.02
N THR A 90 -19.64 5.57 0.27
CA THR A 90 -20.10 4.96 -0.99
C THR A 90 -20.33 3.47 -0.83
N ARG A 91 -21.42 2.93 -1.38
CA ARG A 91 -21.72 1.48 -1.46
C ARG A 91 -21.63 0.79 -0.09
N SER A 92 -20.64 -0.10 0.14
CA SER A 92 -20.39 -0.71 1.46
C SER A 92 -19.97 0.33 2.50
N GLY A 93 -19.19 1.35 2.11
CA GLY A 93 -18.86 2.48 2.96
C GLY A 93 -20.10 3.28 3.38
N ALA A 94 -21.15 3.35 2.53
CA ALA A 94 -22.42 3.96 2.90
C ALA A 94 -23.15 3.16 4.00
N LYS A 95 -23.04 1.83 4.03
CA LYS A 95 -23.59 1.01 5.13
C LYS A 95 -22.85 1.24 6.45
N VAL A 96 -21.53 1.39 6.39
CA VAL A 96 -20.72 1.74 7.56
C VAL A 96 -21.06 3.14 8.07
N ALA A 97 -21.19 4.12 7.17
CA ALA A 97 -21.59 5.50 7.51
C ALA A 97 -23.01 5.57 8.10
N LEU A 98 -23.96 4.79 7.56
CA LEU A 98 -25.31 4.66 8.11
C LEU A 98 -25.29 4.16 9.56
N GLN A 99 -24.59 3.05 9.81
CA GLN A 99 -24.48 2.48 11.14
C GLN A 99 -23.76 3.43 12.11
N PHE A 100 -22.68 4.08 11.66
CA PHE A 100 -22.01 5.11 12.45
C PHE A 100 -22.94 6.27 12.85
N ALA A 101 -23.76 6.76 11.93
CA ALA A 101 -24.72 7.84 12.20
C ALA A 101 -25.83 7.43 13.18
N ILE A 102 -26.17 6.15 13.25
CA ILE A 102 -27.11 5.58 14.24
C ILE A 102 -26.45 5.49 15.61
N ASP A 103 -25.23 4.94 15.68
CA ASP A 103 -24.54 4.67 16.94
C ASP A 103 -23.92 5.94 17.56
N HIS A 104 -23.54 6.93 16.73
CA HIS A 104 -22.84 8.16 17.13
C HIS A 104 -23.51 9.43 16.52
N PRO A 105 -24.81 9.67 16.77
CA PRO A 105 -25.54 10.78 16.16
C PRO A 105 -24.99 12.16 16.53
N GLU A 106 -24.30 12.27 17.66
CA GLU A 106 -23.66 13.52 18.13
C GLU A 106 -22.38 13.86 17.33
N GLN A 107 -21.69 12.84 16.79
CA GLN A 107 -20.49 13.02 15.96
C GLN A 107 -20.85 13.21 14.48
N ALA A 108 -21.93 12.62 14.01
CA ALA A 108 -22.43 12.73 12.64
C ALA A 108 -23.17 14.05 12.40
N ALA A 109 -22.43 15.11 12.06
CA ALA A 109 -23.04 16.43 11.77
C ALA A 109 -23.89 16.39 10.49
N LEU A 110 -23.43 15.67 9.48
CA LEU A 110 -24.15 15.34 8.25
C LEU A 110 -23.65 13.99 7.76
N THR A 111 -24.54 13.09 7.39
CA THR A 111 -24.19 11.81 6.75
C THR A 111 -24.67 11.80 5.30
N LEU A 112 -23.78 11.49 4.38
CA LEU A 112 -24.05 11.42 2.94
C LEU A 112 -23.84 9.97 2.49
N LEU A 113 -24.93 9.32 2.09
CA LEU A 113 -24.98 7.89 1.74
C LEU A 113 -25.15 7.75 0.23
N ASP A 114 -24.02 7.60 -0.48
CA ASP A 114 -24.00 7.54 -1.94
C ASP A 114 -24.05 6.09 -2.43
N GLY A 115 -25.12 5.75 -3.13
CA GLY A 115 -25.35 4.39 -3.62
C GLY A 115 -25.49 3.39 -2.47
N LEU A 116 -26.26 3.72 -1.42
CA LEU A 116 -26.58 2.76 -0.36
C LEU A 116 -27.32 1.55 -0.96
N SER A 117 -26.72 0.37 -0.82
CA SER A 117 -27.31 -0.88 -1.33
C SER A 117 -28.45 -1.36 -0.44
N LEU A 118 -29.66 -1.31 -0.97
CA LEU A 118 -30.86 -1.91 -0.39
C LEU A 118 -31.31 -3.05 -1.33
N LEU A 119 -30.89 -4.27 -1.05
CA LEU A 119 -31.26 -5.45 -1.84
C LEU A 119 -32.72 -5.84 -1.54
N PRO A 120 -33.47 -6.40 -2.53
CA PRO A 120 -34.82 -6.92 -2.31
C PRO A 120 -34.87 -8.07 -1.29
N ALA A 121 -33.80 -8.86 -1.26
CA ALA A 121 -33.55 -9.92 -0.28
C ALA A 121 -32.04 -10.05 -0.06
N PRO A 122 -31.59 -10.50 1.13
CA PRO A 122 -30.19 -10.86 1.36
C PRO A 122 -29.71 -11.91 0.36
N ALA A 123 -28.44 -11.83 -0.04
CA ALA A 123 -27.84 -12.89 -0.84
C ALA A 123 -27.73 -14.17 0.00
N SER A 124 -28.03 -15.33 -0.59
CA SER A 124 -27.87 -16.60 0.10
C SER A 124 -26.40 -16.90 0.39
N GLU A 125 -26.12 -17.66 1.45
CA GLU A 125 -24.74 -18.05 1.79
C GLU A 125 -24.05 -18.83 0.65
N GLU A 126 -24.78 -19.61 -0.12
CA GLU A 126 -24.24 -20.30 -1.32
C GLU A 126 -23.72 -19.29 -2.36
N VAL A 127 -24.54 -18.26 -2.66
CA VAL A 127 -24.14 -17.17 -3.56
C VAL A 127 -22.94 -16.41 -2.99
N LEU A 128 -22.95 -16.11 -1.68
CA LEU A 128 -21.86 -15.38 -1.03
C LEU A 128 -20.55 -16.16 -1.04
N GLN A 129 -20.56 -17.46 -0.74
CA GLN A 129 -19.36 -18.31 -0.78
C GLN A 129 -18.71 -18.33 -2.18
N ARG A 130 -19.51 -18.38 -3.24
CA ARG A 130 -18.99 -18.33 -4.61
C ARG A 130 -18.58 -16.91 -5.04
N HIS A 131 -19.31 -15.90 -4.56
CA HIS A 131 -19.07 -14.51 -4.92
C HIS A 131 -17.81 -13.96 -4.22
N LEU A 132 -17.59 -14.33 -2.97
CA LEU A 132 -16.50 -13.87 -2.10
C LEU A 132 -15.33 -14.87 -2.12
N ASP A 133 -14.75 -15.08 -3.31
CA ASP A 133 -13.62 -15.98 -3.50
C ASP A 133 -12.30 -15.29 -3.11
N PRO A 134 -11.63 -15.67 -2.00
CA PRO A 134 -10.42 -15.02 -1.54
C PRO A 134 -9.25 -15.23 -2.50
N ILE A 135 -8.27 -14.33 -2.45
CA ILE A 135 -7.04 -14.48 -3.24
C ILE A 135 -6.09 -15.41 -2.49
N GLU A 136 -5.76 -16.52 -3.13
CA GLU A 136 -4.75 -17.46 -2.68
C GLU A 136 -3.58 -17.42 -3.67
N PRO A 137 -2.46 -16.76 -3.33
CA PRO A 137 -1.31 -16.66 -4.20
C PRO A 137 -0.71 -18.04 -4.53
N THR A 138 -0.33 -18.24 -5.79
CA THR A 138 0.37 -19.45 -6.27
C THR A 138 1.72 -19.07 -6.85
N THR A 139 2.72 -19.93 -6.71
CA THR A 139 4.10 -19.65 -7.15
C THR A 139 4.26 -19.49 -8.66
N ASP A 140 3.32 -20.04 -9.44
CA ASP A 140 3.26 -19.89 -10.90
C ASP A 140 2.51 -18.65 -11.38
N GLY A 141 1.83 -17.92 -10.47
CA GLY A 141 1.06 -16.73 -10.80
C GLY A 141 -0.31 -17.01 -11.45
N ALA A 142 -0.81 -18.26 -11.47
CA ALA A 142 -2.09 -18.61 -12.08
C ALA A 142 -3.29 -17.87 -11.44
N HIS A 143 -3.21 -17.55 -10.17
CA HIS A 143 -4.21 -16.75 -9.44
C HIS A 143 -4.42 -15.37 -10.08
N LEU A 144 -3.42 -14.76 -10.72
CA LEU A 144 -3.52 -13.43 -11.33
C LEU A 144 -4.52 -13.42 -12.49
N ALA A 145 -4.43 -14.40 -13.40
CA ALA A 145 -5.35 -14.53 -14.53
C ALA A 145 -6.78 -14.84 -14.07
N ARG A 146 -6.92 -15.72 -13.06
CA ARG A 146 -8.21 -16.06 -12.44
C ARG A 146 -8.90 -14.82 -11.89
N HIS A 147 -8.20 -14.05 -11.05
CA HIS A 147 -8.78 -12.88 -10.41
C HIS A 147 -8.94 -11.70 -11.38
N TRP A 148 -8.07 -11.54 -12.39
CA TRP A 148 -8.30 -10.56 -13.44
C TRP A 148 -9.60 -10.82 -14.22
N SER A 149 -9.83 -12.06 -14.63
CA SER A 149 -11.07 -12.45 -15.31
C SER A 149 -12.30 -12.17 -14.44
N ARG A 150 -12.22 -12.47 -13.15
CA ARG A 150 -13.27 -12.17 -12.18
C ARG A 150 -13.50 -10.66 -12.02
N ILE A 151 -12.44 -9.84 -11.98
CA ILE A 151 -12.56 -8.37 -11.92
C ILE A 151 -13.31 -7.85 -13.14
N LEU A 152 -13.05 -8.38 -14.34
CA LEU A 152 -13.82 -8.04 -15.53
C LEU A 152 -15.30 -8.45 -15.41
N ASP A 153 -15.56 -9.64 -14.88
CA ASP A 153 -16.91 -10.19 -14.75
C ASP A 153 -17.74 -9.49 -13.65
N ILE A 154 -17.12 -9.03 -12.53
CA ILE A 154 -17.80 -8.21 -11.51
C ILE A 154 -18.40 -6.92 -12.11
N HIS A 155 -17.76 -6.35 -13.13
CA HIS A 155 -18.28 -5.17 -13.83
C HIS A 155 -19.33 -5.48 -14.89
N ARG A 156 -19.57 -6.79 -15.16
CA ARG A 156 -20.51 -7.22 -16.20
C ARG A 156 -21.72 -7.96 -15.66
N TYR A 157 -21.59 -8.67 -14.56
CA TYR A 157 -22.60 -9.57 -14.02
C TYR A 157 -22.69 -9.47 -12.50
N PHE A 158 -23.91 -9.65 -11.99
CA PHE A 158 -24.11 -9.84 -10.55
C PHE A 158 -25.10 -11.01 -10.29
N PRO A 159 -24.67 -12.07 -9.58
CA PRO A 159 -23.28 -12.33 -9.16
C PRO A 159 -22.34 -12.57 -10.36
N TRP A 160 -21.06 -12.27 -10.24
CA TRP A 160 -20.08 -12.30 -11.34
C TRP A 160 -19.95 -13.63 -12.06
N PHE A 161 -20.24 -14.73 -11.40
CA PHE A 161 -20.15 -16.10 -11.93
C PHE A 161 -21.41 -16.54 -12.70
N GLU A 162 -22.51 -15.80 -12.64
CA GLU A 162 -23.73 -16.04 -13.42
C GLU A 162 -23.69 -15.22 -14.71
N ARG A 163 -23.21 -15.85 -15.78
CA ARG A 163 -23.07 -15.18 -17.09
C ARG A 163 -24.32 -15.34 -17.93
N THR A 164 -25.49 -14.99 -17.37
CA THR A 164 -26.78 -15.01 -18.03
C THR A 164 -27.26 -13.62 -18.44
N PRO A 165 -28.19 -13.47 -19.38
CA PRO A 165 -28.78 -12.18 -19.71
C PRO A 165 -29.39 -11.46 -18.50
N GLU A 166 -30.00 -12.20 -17.58
CA GLU A 166 -30.68 -11.67 -16.38
C GLU A 166 -29.70 -11.14 -15.34
N ALA A 167 -28.53 -11.78 -15.21
CA ALA A 167 -27.47 -11.34 -14.30
C ALA A 167 -26.63 -10.21 -14.89
N ARG A 168 -26.80 -9.88 -16.18
CA ARG A 168 -26.00 -8.87 -16.87
C ARG A 168 -26.28 -7.48 -16.33
N LEU A 169 -25.21 -6.80 -15.92
CA LEU A 169 -25.23 -5.38 -15.59
C LEU A 169 -25.17 -4.55 -16.89
N ASN A 170 -26.09 -3.61 -17.03
CA ASN A 170 -26.10 -2.68 -18.17
C ASN A 170 -25.16 -1.50 -17.94
N LEU A 171 -23.88 -1.80 -17.74
CA LEU A 171 -22.83 -0.83 -17.47
C LEU A 171 -21.72 -0.92 -18.51
N ALA A 172 -21.11 0.23 -18.83
CA ALA A 172 -19.86 0.25 -19.58
C ALA A 172 -18.72 -0.30 -18.71
N LEU A 173 -17.80 -1.05 -19.31
CA LEU A 173 -16.59 -1.47 -18.61
C LEU A 173 -15.71 -0.25 -18.34
N PRO A 174 -15.09 -0.17 -17.16
CA PRO A 174 -14.05 0.81 -16.88
C PRO A 174 -12.88 0.69 -17.86
N GLY A 175 -12.16 1.80 -18.09
CA GLY A 175 -10.92 1.78 -18.85
C GLY A 175 -9.82 0.98 -18.16
N ASP A 176 -8.79 0.60 -18.92
CA ASP A 176 -7.72 -0.31 -18.45
C ASP A 176 -6.99 0.22 -17.21
N ALA A 177 -6.75 1.53 -17.12
CA ALA A 177 -6.15 2.15 -15.93
C ALA A 177 -7.04 2.01 -14.67
N ASN A 178 -8.35 2.20 -14.80
CA ASN A 178 -9.28 2.06 -13.69
C ASN A 178 -9.45 0.59 -13.26
N LEU A 179 -9.43 -0.35 -14.23
CA LEU A 179 -9.43 -1.79 -13.95
C LEU A 179 -8.15 -2.21 -13.23
N HIS A 180 -7.01 -1.64 -13.64
CA HIS A 180 -5.72 -1.87 -12.99
C HIS A 180 -5.71 -1.35 -11.56
N GLU A 181 -6.20 -0.14 -11.32
CA GLU A 181 -6.34 0.43 -9.97
C GLU A 181 -7.25 -0.42 -9.09
N PHE A 182 -8.40 -0.86 -9.60
CA PHE A 182 -9.30 -1.77 -8.89
C PHE A 182 -8.60 -3.10 -8.56
N ALA A 183 -7.90 -3.69 -9.52
CA ALA A 183 -7.15 -4.92 -9.32
C ALA A 183 -6.06 -4.76 -8.24
N THR A 184 -5.35 -3.63 -8.26
CA THR A 184 -4.33 -3.31 -7.25
C THR A 184 -4.94 -3.27 -5.87
N ASP A 185 -6.08 -2.60 -5.66
CA ASP A 185 -6.80 -2.58 -4.38
C ASP A 185 -7.21 -3.99 -3.91
N VAL A 186 -7.71 -4.82 -4.84
CA VAL A 186 -8.10 -6.22 -4.55
C VAL A 186 -6.87 -7.04 -4.14
N PHE A 187 -5.76 -6.93 -4.87
CA PHE A 187 -4.53 -7.66 -4.57
C PHE A 187 -3.84 -7.19 -3.30
N MET A 188 -3.92 -5.88 -2.97
CA MET A 188 -3.45 -5.33 -1.69
C MET A 188 -4.16 -5.93 -0.49
N SER A 189 -5.47 -6.08 -0.60
CA SER A 189 -6.30 -6.62 0.47
C SER A 189 -6.14 -8.16 0.61
N GLY A 190 -5.59 -8.83 -0.40
CA GLY A 190 -5.38 -10.27 -0.40
C GLY A 190 -6.67 -11.05 -0.13
N GLY A 191 -6.64 -12.01 0.80
CA GLY A 191 -7.82 -12.75 1.21
C GLY A 191 -8.83 -11.93 2.03
N ARG A 192 -8.46 -10.75 2.52
CA ARG A 192 -9.29 -9.92 3.44
C ARG A 192 -10.27 -8.99 2.71
N TRP A 193 -10.15 -8.83 1.38
CA TRP A 193 -11.10 -8.03 0.63
C TRP A 193 -12.55 -8.49 0.80
N THR A 194 -12.75 -9.76 1.16
CA THR A 194 -14.06 -10.37 1.37
C THR A 194 -14.74 -9.94 2.68
N ASP A 195 -13.98 -9.45 3.66
CA ASP A 195 -14.48 -9.17 5.00
C ASP A 195 -15.52 -8.02 4.98
N ALA A 196 -15.12 -6.82 4.57
CA ALA A 196 -16.01 -5.67 4.53
C ALA A 196 -17.08 -5.79 3.43
N TYR A 197 -16.73 -6.35 2.26
CA TYR A 197 -17.69 -6.55 1.19
C TYR A 197 -18.74 -7.60 1.56
N GLY A 198 -18.32 -8.72 2.15
CA GLY A 198 -19.22 -9.76 2.64
C GLY A 198 -20.11 -9.29 3.77
N ALA A 199 -19.57 -8.52 4.73
CA ALA A 199 -20.36 -7.90 5.76
C ALA A 199 -21.46 -6.99 5.18
N ALA A 200 -21.12 -6.21 4.15
CA ALA A 200 -22.10 -5.34 3.50
C ALA A 200 -23.20 -6.12 2.75
N LEU A 201 -22.87 -7.24 2.12
CA LEU A 201 -23.85 -8.08 1.41
C LEU A 201 -24.80 -8.80 2.36
N ARG A 202 -24.35 -9.16 3.58
CA ARG A 202 -25.18 -9.80 4.62
C ARG A 202 -26.03 -8.81 5.41
N HIS A 203 -25.63 -7.53 5.44
CA HIS A 203 -26.28 -6.54 6.29
C HIS A 203 -27.55 -5.97 5.66
N GLU A 204 -28.68 -6.10 6.34
CA GLU A 204 -29.95 -5.48 5.97
C GLU A 204 -29.99 -4.02 6.46
N ALA A 205 -29.78 -3.08 5.57
CA ALA A 205 -29.73 -1.66 5.91
C ALA A 205 -31.12 -0.99 5.99
N ALA A 206 -32.13 -1.50 5.28
CA ALA A 206 -33.44 -0.87 5.20
C ALA A 206 -34.13 -0.71 6.58
N PRO A 207 -34.18 -1.72 7.46
CA PRO A 207 -34.78 -1.55 8.81
C PRO A 207 -34.03 -0.53 9.67
N GLN A 208 -32.73 -0.36 9.44
CA GLN A 208 -31.89 0.54 10.23
C GLN A 208 -32.17 2.03 9.96
N VAL A 209 -32.68 2.36 8.78
CA VAL A 209 -32.96 3.76 8.38
C VAL A 209 -33.86 4.47 9.37
N SER A 210 -34.87 3.78 9.96
CA SER A 210 -35.80 4.34 10.95
C SER A 210 -35.15 4.79 12.26
N LEU A 211 -33.93 4.32 12.55
CA LEU A 211 -33.14 4.62 13.75
C LEU A 211 -32.31 5.92 13.63
N LEU A 212 -32.23 6.50 12.44
CA LEU A 212 -31.47 7.74 12.20
C LEU A 212 -32.03 8.93 12.98
N ARG A 213 -31.13 9.65 13.64
CA ARG A 213 -31.43 10.87 14.42
C ARG A 213 -30.65 12.09 13.92
N SER A 214 -29.53 11.89 13.26
CA SER A 214 -28.68 12.94 12.68
C SER A 214 -29.12 13.30 11.25
N PRO A 215 -28.79 14.50 10.73
CA PRO A 215 -29.03 14.87 9.34
C PRO A 215 -28.40 13.86 8.38
N THR A 216 -29.20 13.25 7.51
CA THR A 216 -28.75 12.21 6.58
C THR A 216 -29.37 12.41 5.20
N VAL A 217 -28.53 12.33 4.17
CA VAL A 217 -28.94 12.43 2.77
C VAL A 217 -28.63 11.11 2.06
N PHE A 218 -29.66 10.48 1.53
CA PHE A 218 -29.55 9.35 0.62
C PHE A 218 -29.38 9.87 -0.79
N MET A 219 -28.23 9.66 -1.40
CA MET A 219 -27.92 10.21 -2.72
C MET A 219 -27.47 9.11 -3.68
N CYS A 220 -27.81 9.26 -4.94
CA CYS A 220 -27.33 8.36 -5.98
C CYS A 220 -27.51 9.01 -7.36
N ARG A 221 -26.56 8.76 -8.26
CA ARG A 221 -26.68 9.18 -9.66
C ARG A 221 -27.63 8.24 -10.41
N GLU A 222 -28.38 8.79 -11.34
CA GLU A 222 -29.37 8.05 -12.16
C GLU A 222 -28.73 6.94 -13.01
N ASP A 223 -27.45 7.06 -13.36
CA ASP A 223 -26.69 6.06 -14.11
C ASP A 223 -25.98 5.01 -13.23
N ASP A 224 -26.14 5.09 -11.89
CA ASP A 224 -25.55 4.11 -10.97
C ASP A 224 -26.47 2.87 -10.84
N LEU A 225 -25.81 1.70 -10.74
CA LEU A 225 -26.45 0.41 -10.51
C LEU A 225 -27.38 0.40 -9.28
N LEU A 226 -27.03 1.17 -8.25
CA LEU A 226 -27.75 1.23 -6.97
C LEU A 226 -28.84 2.31 -6.93
N TYR A 227 -29.04 3.06 -8.02
CA TYR A 227 -30.09 4.08 -8.08
C TYR A 227 -31.49 3.56 -7.71
N PRO A 228 -31.92 2.36 -8.13
CA PRO A 228 -33.22 1.82 -7.71
C PRO A 228 -33.34 1.54 -6.20
N SER A 229 -32.25 1.54 -5.44
CA SER A 229 -32.28 1.40 -3.99
C SER A 229 -32.94 2.60 -3.31
N LEU A 230 -32.91 3.78 -3.93
CA LEU A 230 -33.60 4.96 -3.41
C LEU A 230 -35.13 4.76 -3.31
N ASP A 231 -35.72 3.97 -4.20
CA ASP A 231 -37.15 3.64 -4.20
C ASP A 231 -37.53 2.60 -3.13
N ARG A 232 -36.52 1.90 -2.59
CA ARG A 232 -36.70 0.89 -1.53
C ARG A 232 -36.49 1.45 -0.13
N LEU A 233 -36.22 2.74 -0.01
CA LEU A 233 -36.13 3.40 1.29
C LEU A 233 -37.48 3.34 2.00
N PRO A 234 -37.53 3.04 3.33
CA PRO A 234 -38.75 3.01 4.10
C PRO A 234 -39.41 4.39 4.12
N GLN A 235 -40.75 4.40 4.07
CA GLN A 235 -41.55 5.63 4.13
C GLN A 235 -42.48 5.59 5.33
N PRO A 236 -42.67 6.71 6.06
CA PRO A 236 -41.97 7.99 5.88
C PRO A 236 -40.51 7.92 6.35
N LEU A 237 -39.64 8.73 5.74
CA LEU A 237 -38.28 8.90 6.24
C LEU A 237 -38.24 9.64 7.57
N PRO A 238 -37.23 9.42 8.44
CA PRO A 238 -37.03 10.25 9.63
C PRO A 238 -36.90 11.74 9.28
N ALA A 239 -37.36 12.61 10.18
CA ALA A 239 -37.55 14.05 9.92
C ALA A 239 -36.27 14.79 9.42
N ARG A 240 -35.08 14.28 9.71
CA ARG A 240 -33.80 14.88 9.29
C ARG A 240 -33.17 14.16 8.08
N CYS A 241 -33.92 13.31 7.42
CA CYS A 241 -33.47 12.55 6.27
C CYS A 241 -34.06 13.08 4.97
N SER A 242 -33.29 13.07 3.89
CA SER A 242 -33.75 13.45 2.55
C SER A 242 -33.16 12.55 1.47
N ILE A 243 -33.80 12.58 0.29
CA ILE A 243 -33.35 11.84 -0.89
C ILE A 243 -32.87 12.85 -1.95
N GLU A 244 -31.70 12.58 -2.53
CA GLU A 244 -31.12 13.34 -3.62
C GLU A 244 -30.88 12.44 -4.84
N ARG A 245 -31.67 12.67 -5.88
CA ARG A 245 -31.53 12.02 -7.19
C ARG A 245 -30.67 12.89 -8.09
N ILE A 246 -29.51 12.39 -8.51
CA ILE A 246 -28.48 13.18 -9.18
C ILE A 246 -28.41 12.81 -10.64
N ALA A 247 -28.44 13.82 -11.53
CA ALA A 247 -28.29 13.61 -12.97
C ALA A 247 -26.99 12.85 -13.30
N PRO A 248 -26.96 12.05 -14.40
CA PRO A 248 -25.89 11.08 -14.71
C PRO A 248 -24.59 11.71 -15.19
N ARG A 249 -24.10 12.76 -14.51
CA ARG A 249 -22.82 13.43 -14.82
C ARG A 249 -22.01 13.62 -13.54
N GLN A 250 -20.71 13.38 -13.64
CA GLN A 250 -19.79 13.61 -12.51
C GLN A 250 -19.80 15.07 -12.03
N SER A 251 -19.98 16.04 -12.94
CA SER A 251 -20.10 17.45 -12.58
C SER A 251 -21.36 17.73 -11.75
N SER A 252 -22.49 17.09 -12.06
CA SER A 252 -23.73 17.22 -11.28
C SER A 252 -23.55 16.66 -9.89
N TRP A 253 -22.90 15.51 -9.75
CA TRP A 253 -22.57 14.92 -8.45
C TRP A 253 -21.66 15.86 -7.63
N ARG A 254 -20.57 16.37 -8.22
CA ARG A 254 -19.67 17.31 -7.54
C ARG A 254 -20.38 18.57 -7.08
N THR A 255 -21.18 19.19 -7.95
CA THR A 255 -21.96 20.39 -7.61
C THR A 255 -22.87 20.10 -6.42
N ARG A 256 -23.63 19.00 -6.47
CA ARG A 256 -24.58 18.68 -5.43
C ARG A 256 -23.93 18.33 -4.10
N LEU A 257 -22.86 17.54 -4.13
CA LEU A 257 -22.08 17.22 -2.92
C LEU A 257 -21.56 18.49 -2.24
N LEU A 258 -20.97 19.41 -3.01
CA LEU A 258 -20.45 20.67 -2.49
C LEU A 258 -21.55 21.54 -1.87
N GLU A 259 -22.72 21.62 -2.52
CA GLU A 259 -23.87 22.38 -1.98
C GLU A 259 -24.36 21.79 -0.65
N LEU A 260 -24.49 20.47 -0.55
CA LEU A 260 -24.92 19.78 0.66
C LEU A 260 -23.95 20.05 1.82
N LEU A 261 -22.65 19.92 1.55
CA LEU A 261 -21.61 20.17 2.55
C LEU A 261 -21.56 21.64 3.00
N ARG A 262 -21.74 22.61 2.08
CA ARG A 262 -21.76 24.05 2.41
C ARG A 262 -22.97 24.48 3.20
N ARG A 263 -24.12 23.81 3.05
CA ARG A 263 -25.36 24.10 3.78
C ARG A 263 -25.38 23.47 5.16
N ALA A 264 -24.53 22.47 5.41
CA ALA A 264 -24.48 21.77 6.68
C ALA A 264 -23.81 22.64 7.77
N ASP A 265 -24.33 22.52 8.99
CA ASP A 265 -23.73 23.12 10.19
C ASP A 265 -22.52 22.28 10.64
N LEU A 266 -21.39 22.48 9.96
CA LEU A 266 -20.15 21.76 10.24
C LEU A 266 -19.23 22.62 11.13
N PRO A 267 -18.65 22.04 12.18
CA PRO A 267 -17.70 22.76 13.03
C PRO A 267 -16.46 23.21 12.23
N ARG A 268 -16.09 24.47 12.38
CA ARG A 268 -14.83 24.99 11.87
C ARG A 268 -13.76 24.79 12.92
N GLN A 269 -12.87 23.84 12.70
CA GLN A 269 -11.72 23.59 13.56
C GLN A 269 -10.47 23.42 12.72
N ALA A 270 -9.36 23.99 13.17
CA ALA A 270 -8.06 23.65 12.62
C ALA A 270 -7.74 22.22 13.03
N TRP A 271 -7.41 21.37 12.05
CA TRP A 271 -7.05 19.98 12.31
C TRP A 271 -5.78 19.62 11.54
N SER A 272 -4.93 18.88 12.18
CA SER A 272 -3.80 18.17 11.56
C SER A 272 -3.70 16.79 12.18
N PRO A 273 -3.26 15.78 11.39
CA PRO A 273 -3.14 14.44 11.93
C PRO A 273 -2.13 14.42 13.08
N PRO A 274 -2.43 13.69 14.17
CA PRO A 274 -1.46 13.49 15.24
C PRO A 274 -0.20 12.82 14.69
N ARG A 275 0.97 13.30 15.09
CA ARG A 275 2.26 12.69 14.74
C ARG A 275 2.78 11.92 15.97
N PRO A 276 2.57 10.60 16.03
CA PRO A 276 3.11 9.82 17.15
C PRO A 276 4.65 9.85 17.11
N PRO A 277 5.34 9.88 18.26
CA PRO A 277 6.79 9.74 18.33
C PRO A 277 7.27 8.47 17.61
N VAL A 278 8.51 8.45 17.14
CA VAL A 278 9.10 7.29 16.47
C VAL A 278 9.03 6.05 17.36
N ASP A 279 9.15 6.22 18.67
CA ASP A 279 9.15 5.18 19.69
C ASP A 279 7.78 4.87 20.32
N ALA A 280 6.72 5.62 19.98
CA ALA A 280 5.38 5.44 20.57
C ALA A 280 4.65 4.23 20.02
N GLY A 281 5.25 3.05 20.08
CA GLY A 281 4.59 1.85 19.58
C GLY A 281 4.78 0.65 20.49
N ALA A 282 3.78 -0.23 20.54
CA ALA A 282 3.94 -1.58 21.02
C ALA A 282 5.09 -2.28 20.28
N PRO A 283 5.75 -3.29 20.87
CA PRO A 283 6.73 -4.09 20.16
C PRO A 283 6.03 -4.75 18.97
N GLY A 284 6.30 -4.27 17.76
CA GLY A 284 5.63 -4.75 16.55
C GLY A 284 6.05 -3.93 15.33
N GLU A 285 5.54 -4.35 14.21
CA GLU A 285 5.71 -3.70 12.93
C GLU A 285 4.69 -2.55 12.78
N ARG A 286 5.15 -1.40 12.29
CA ARG A 286 4.28 -0.25 12.04
C ARG A 286 4.73 0.51 10.81
N ASP A 287 3.80 0.98 10.02
CA ASP A 287 4.05 1.85 8.88
C ASP A 287 3.97 3.32 9.31
N ARG A 288 4.86 4.13 8.76
CA ARG A 288 4.89 5.57 8.93
C ARG A 288 5.14 6.24 7.59
N TYR A 289 4.48 7.36 7.37
CA TYR A 289 4.72 8.23 6.23
C TYR A 289 5.50 9.45 6.69
N VAL A 290 6.59 9.74 6.00
CA VAL A 290 7.51 10.83 6.35
C VAL A 290 7.51 11.83 5.20
N ASP A 291 7.22 13.10 5.52
CA ASP A 291 7.24 14.18 4.55
C ASP A 291 8.69 14.56 4.24
N LEU A 292 9.07 14.47 2.97
CA LEU A 292 10.35 14.90 2.42
C LEU A 292 10.14 16.08 1.47
N VAL A 293 11.22 16.72 1.05
CA VAL A 293 11.16 17.88 0.12
C VAL A 293 10.41 17.56 -1.17
N HIS A 294 10.54 16.34 -1.69
CA HIS A 294 9.95 15.93 -2.97
C HIS A 294 8.76 14.99 -2.84
N GLY A 295 8.13 14.94 -1.70
CA GLY A 295 6.96 14.12 -1.49
C GLY A 295 7.07 13.25 -0.25
N GLN A 296 6.17 12.31 -0.12
CA GLN A 296 6.05 11.46 1.06
C GLN A 296 6.77 10.13 0.82
N LEU A 297 7.51 9.66 1.83
CA LEU A 297 8.16 8.37 1.84
C LEU A 297 7.54 7.49 2.92
N ARG A 298 7.07 6.30 2.52
CA ARG A 298 6.63 5.29 3.49
C ARG A 298 7.84 4.57 4.06
N VAL A 299 7.82 4.37 5.37
CA VAL A 299 8.83 3.58 6.08
C VAL A 299 8.15 2.59 7.01
N ARG A 300 8.56 1.34 6.94
CA ARG A 300 8.17 0.31 7.90
C ARG A 300 9.18 0.27 9.02
N LEU A 301 8.70 0.44 10.24
CA LEU A 301 9.49 0.38 11.46
C LEU A 301 9.17 -0.90 12.21
N ALA A 302 10.17 -1.59 12.77
CA ALA A 302 9.96 -2.69 13.69
C ALA A 302 10.96 -2.61 14.84
N GLY A 303 10.57 -3.11 16.02
CA GLY A 303 11.36 -2.95 17.24
C GLY A 303 11.30 -1.55 17.84
N ARG A 304 12.19 -1.30 18.78
CA ARG A 304 12.28 -0.03 19.53
C ARG A 304 13.69 0.54 19.44
N ALA A 305 13.79 1.86 19.52
CA ALA A 305 15.06 2.51 19.81
C ALA A 305 15.53 2.11 21.21
N GLY A 306 16.81 1.80 21.33
CA GLY A 306 17.44 1.32 22.56
C GLY A 306 18.92 1.66 22.55
N THR A 307 19.72 0.87 23.23
CA THR A 307 21.18 1.04 23.28
C THR A 307 21.88 0.62 21.98
N ALA A 308 21.28 -0.29 21.22
CA ALA A 308 21.83 -0.73 19.93
C ALA A 308 21.53 0.30 18.83
N THR A 309 22.52 0.52 17.96
CA THR A 309 22.37 1.42 16.78
C THR A 309 21.22 0.95 15.89
N PRO A 310 20.28 1.85 15.49
CA PRO A 310 19.22 1.50 14.55
C PRO A 310 19.75 0.92 13.24
N LEU A 311 18.99 0.04 12.62
CA LEU A 311 19.35 -0.66 11.38
C LEU A 311 18.48 -0.19 10.21
N LEU A 312 19.11 0.45 9.23
CA LEU A 312 18.49 0.76 7.94
C LEU A 312 18.62 -0.46 7.02
N LEU A 313 17.49 -0.96 6.53
CA LEU A 313 17.40 -2.09 5.62
C LEU A 313 16.99 -1.61 4.22
N LEU A 314 17.85 -1.82 3.22
CA LEU A 314 17.59 -1.43 1.84
C LEU A 314 17.38 -2.65 0.95
N ASN A 315 16.23 -2.69 0.28
CA ASN A 315 15.81 -3.78 -0.58
C ASN A 315 16.55 -3.82 -1.90
N ASP A 316 16.51 -4.97 -2.55
CA ASP A 316 16.76 -5.07 -3.97
C ASP A 316 15.64 -4.39 -4.77
N ALA A 317 15.95 -3.74 -5.87
CA ALA A 317 14.97 -3.06 -6.73
C ALA A 317 14.81 -3.81 -8.07
N PRO A 318 13.61 -3.84 -8.62
CA PRO A 318 12.34 -3.34 -8.10
C PRO A 318 11.68 -4.35 -7.16
N GLY A 319 10.96 -3.86 -6.15
CA GLY A 319 10.26 -4.70 -5.17
C GLY A 319 11.16 -5.18 -4.03
N GLY A 320 10.80 -6.26 -3.38
CA GLY A 320 11.66 -6.93 -2.40
C GLY A 320 11.46 -6.56 -0.94
N SER A 321 10.40 -5.84 -0.56
CA SER A 321 10.15 -5.52 0.85
C SER A 321 9.84 -6.76 1.69
N SER A 322 9.29 -7.82 1.10
CA SER A 322 8.97 -9.07 1.81
C SER A 322 10.22 -9.73 2.41
N ALA A 323 11.32 -9.76 1.69
CA ALA A 323 12.58 -10.35 2.17
C ALA A 323 13.20 -9.53 3.31
N THR A 324 13.20 -8.20 3.21
CA THR A 324 13.64 -7.30 4.28
C THR A 324 12.69 -7.30 5.47
N ARG A 325 11.41 -7.45 5.26
CA ARG A 325 10.40 -7.53 6.33
C ARG A 325 10.67 -8.69 7.29
N ARG A 326 11.00 -9.88 6.75
CA ARG A 326 11.37 -11.03 7.61
C ARG A 326 12.65 -10.76 8.41
N LEU A 327 13.66 -10.19 7.77
CA LEU A 327 14.91 -9.83 8.45
C LEU A 327 14.68 -8.73 9.51
N ALA A 328 13.87 -7.72 9.19
CA ALA A 328 13.50 -6.66 10.12
C ALA A 328 12.85 -7.21 11.38
N ARG A 329 11.89 -8.13 11.24
CA ARG A 329 11.24 -8.80 12.38
C ARG A 329 12.22 -9.57 13.24
N SER A 330 13.14 -10.30 12.60
CA SER A 330 14.17 -11.07 13.32
C SER A 330 15.13 -10.14 14.09
N MET A 331 15.46 -8.95 13.55
CA MET A 331 16.34 -7.96 14.19
C MET A 331 15.61 -7.05 15.20
N ALA A 332 14.28 -7.00 15.17
CA ALA A 332 13.47 -6.09 15.99
C ALA A 332 13.49 -6.39 17.50
N SER A 333 14.01 -7.56 17.90
CA SER A 333 14.14 -7.95 19.30
C SER A 333 15.15 -7.11 20.08
N ASP A 334 16.18 -6.56 19.40
CA ASP A 334 17.31 -5.89 20.02
C ASP A 334 17.52 -4.46 19.55
N ARG A 335 16.91 -4.05 18.42
CA ARG A 335 17.09 -2.71 17.85
C ARG A 335 15.91 -2.23 17.02
N LEU A 336 15.85 -0.92 16.79
CA LEU A 336 14.94 -0.33 15.80
C LEU A 336 15.42 -0.71 14.40
N THR A 337 14.54 -1.26 13.58
CA THR A 337 14.73 -1.48 12.14
C THR A 337 13.92 -0.50 11.32
N ILE A 338 14.53 0.05 10.28
CA ILE A 338 13.99 1.10 9.40
C ILE A 338 14.03 0.53 7.97
N CYS A 339 12.87 0.24 7.40
CA CYS A 339 12.73 -0.34 6.07
C CYS A 339 11.92 0.61 5.18
N PRO A 340 12.55 1.55 4.45
CA PRO A 340 11.83 2.44 3.55
C PRO A 340 11.39 1.70 2.28
N ASP A 341 10.20 2.04 1.78
CA ASP A 341 9.92 1.87 0.37
C ASP A 341 10.75 2.92 -0.39
N LEU A 342 11.61 2.49 -1.29
CA LEU A 342 12.39 3.45 -2.08
C LEU A 342 11.45 4.35 -2.90
N PRO A 343 11.80 5.64 -3.11
CA PRO A 343 10.97 6.53 -3.93
C PRO A 343 10.54 5.89 -5.26
N GLY A 344 9.24 6.02 -5.59
CA GLY A 344 8.66 5.40 -6.78
C GLY A 344 8.31 3.93 -6.66
N LEU A 345 8.36 3.35 -5.45
CA LEU A 345 7.91 2.00 -5.12
C LEU A 345 6.95 2.01 -3.93
N GLY A 346 6.12 0.99 -3.82
CA GLY A 346 5.21 0.81 -2.69
C GLY A 346 4.25 1.97 -2.49
N GLU A 347 4.35 2.68 -1.37
CA GLU A 347 3.55 3.88 -1.06
C GLU A 347 4.39 5.16 -1.05
N SER A 348 5.62 5.11 -1.58
CA SER A 348 6.52 6.26 -1.63
C SER A 348 6.38 7.03 -2.94
N HIS A 349 6.27 8.34 -2.85
CA HIS A 349 6.20 9.19 -4.04
C HIS A 349 7.47 9.06 -4.89
N PRO A 350 7.37 9.10 -6.23
CA PRO A 350 8.53 9.10 -7.11
C PRO A 350 9.31 10.40 -7.00
N LEU A 351 10.60 10.34 -7.29
CA LEU A 351 11.45 11.53 -7.36
C LEU A 351 11.30 12.24 -8.70
N PRO A 352 11.31 13.58 -8.74
CA PRO A 352 11.23 14.32 -10.01
C PRO A 352 12.45 14.08 -10.91
N TYR A 353 13.61 13.75 -10.32
CA TYR A 353 14.85 13.43 -11.02
C TYR A 353 15.51 12.22 -10.35
N PRO A 354 15.19 10.98 -10.79
CA PRO A 354 15.63 9.75 -10.12
C PRO A 354 17.09 9.42 -10.47
N THR A 355 18.02 9.95 -9.70
CA THR A 355 19.46 9.65 -9.76
C THR A 355 19.92 8.99 -8.47
N LEU A 356 21.07 8.28 -8.47
CA LEU A 356 21.63 7.73 -7.24
C LEU A 356 21.76 8.79 -6.15
N GLY A 357 22.17 10.01 -6.49
CA GLY A 357 22.33 11.13 -5.56
C GLY A 357 21.00 11.55 -4.93
N SER A 358 19.93 11.68 -5.72
CA SER A 358 18.61 12.08 -5.19
C SER A 358 17.99 11.01 -4.29
N PHE A 359 18.19 9.71 -4.57
CA PHE A 359 17.80 8.63 -3.64
C PHE A 359 18.58 8.71 -2.33
N VAL A 360 19.89 8.98 -2.38
CA VAL A 360 20.72 9.15 -1.17
C VAL A 360 20.27 10.36 -0.36
N THR A 361 19.92 11.47 -1.02
CA THR A 361 19.35 12.65 -0.36
C THR A 361 18.04 12.30 0.33
N ALA A 362 17.13 11.61 -0.33
CA ALA A 362 15.85 11.18 0.25
C ALA A 362 16.04 10.25 1.47
N LEU A 363 17.00 9.32 1.41
CA LEU A 363 17.34 8.46 2.55
C LEU A 363 17.96 9.25 3.72
N HIS A 364 18.77 10.25 3.43
CA HIS A 364 19.33 11.13 4.46
C HIS A 364 18.25 11.99 5.12
N GLU A 365 17.39 12.65 4.33
CA GLU A 365 16.24 13.39 4.83
C GLU A 365 15.32 12.51 5.70
N LEU A 366 15.08 11.25 5.28
CA LEU A 366 14.32 10.28 6.08
C LEU A 366 14.93 10.11 7.47
N LEU A 367 16.26 9.90 7.57
CA LEU A 367 16.96 9.69 8.84
C LEU A 367 16.89 10.95 9.72
N GLU A 368 16.99 12.13 9.13
CA GLU A 368 16.83 13.41 9.84
C GLU A 368 15.41 13.56 10.39
N GLN A 369 14.38 13.31 9.57
CA GLN A 369 12.97 13.41 9.98
C GLN A 369 12.58 12.34 11.04
N LEU A 370 13.28 11.22 11.07
CA LEU A 370 13.13 10.20 12.10
C LEU A 370 13.98 10.50 13.36
N GLU A 371 14.77 11.57 13.36
CA GLU A 371 15.71 11.94 14.44
C GLU A 371 16.72 10.81 14.74
N VAL A 372 17.17 10.11 13.69
CA VAL A 372 18.13 9.00 13.79
C VAL A 372 19.48 9.47 13.27
N PRO A 373 20.39 9.94 14.15
CA PRO A 373 21.64 10.55 13.71
C PRO A 373 22.67 9.56 13.16
N VAL A 374 22.61 8.29 13.59
CA VAL A 374 23.55 7.25 13.17
C VAL A 374 22.82 5.93 12.98
N VAL A 375 23.12 5.22 11.90
CA VAL A 375 22.57 3.90 11.57
C VAL A 375 23.67 2.90 11.21
N ASP A 376 23.36 1.61 11.45
CA ASP A 376 23.95 0.52 10.68
C ASP A 376 23.13 0.32 9.41
N VAL A 377 23.73 -0.12 8.33
CA VAL A 377 23.02 -0.35 7.06
C VAL A 377 23.22 -1.79 6.62
N ALA A 378 22.13 -2.50 6.33
CA ALA A 378 22.18 -3.76 5.61
C ALA A 378 21.38 -3.64 4.31
N ALA A 379 21.97 -4.10 3.20
CA ALA A 379 21.39 -3.92 1.89
C ALA A 379 21.55 -5.18 1.02
N ALA A 380 20.58 -5.40 0.12
CA ALA A 380 20.61 -6.52 -0.82
C ALA A 380 20.56 -6.04 -2.28
N GLY A 381 21.25 -6.74 -3.16
CA GLY A 381 21.21 -6.51 -4.61
C GLY A 381 21.51 -5.07 -5.01
N LEU A 382 20.62 -4.46 -5.79
CA LEU A 382 20.73 -3.06 -6.20
C LEU A 382 20.64 -2.08 -5.02
N GLY A 383 19.99 -2.45 -3.92
CA GLY A 383 19.99 -1.69 -2.67
C GLY A 383 21.38 -1.42 -2.11
N CYS A 384 22.34 -2.32 -2.39
CA CYS A 384 23.75 -2.12 -2.00
C CYS A 384 24.36 -0.86 -2.64
N CYS A 385 23.88 -0.44 -3.83
CA CYS A 385 24.36 0.77 -4.49
C CYS A 385 24.00 2.03 -3.68
N PHE A 386 22.79 2.08 -3.17
CA PHE A 386 22.31 3.18 -2.31
C PHE A 386 23.04 3.17 -0.96
N ALA A 387 23.22 1.99 -0.34
CA ALA A 387 23.95 1.84 0.91
C ALA A 387 25.41 2.35 0.82
N VAL A 388 26.12 1.95 -0.25
CA VAL A 388 27.50 2.39 -0.52
C VAL A 388 27.55 3.90 -0.75
N ALA A 389 26.60 4.44 -1.53
CA ALA A 389 26.56 5.87 -1.81
C ALA A 389 26.22 6.68 -0.56
N LEU A 390 25.28 6.21 0.26
CA LEU A 390 24.94 6.84 1.54
C LEU A 390 26.16 6.87 2.47
N ALA A 391 26.88 5.76 2.62
CA ALA A 391 28.08 5.68 3.45
C ALA A 391 29.24 6.56 2.94
N ALA A 392 29.39 6.69 1.63
CA ALA A 392 30.43 7.52 1.04
C ALA A 392 30.15 9.02 1.16
N HIS A 393 28.89 9.43 0.95
CA HIS A 393 28.49 10.84 0.93
C HIS A 393 28.05 11.37 2.30
N GLN A 394 27.51 10.50 3.16
CA GLN A 394 26.99 10.81 4.49
C GLN A 394 27.73 10.00 5.57
N SER A 395 29.06 10.03 5.54
CA SER A 395 29.92 9.15 6.33
C SER A 395 29.71 9.23 7.84
N LYS A 396 29.21 10.35 8.36
CA LYS A 396 28.91 10.54 9.78
C LYS A 396 27.65 9.82 10.25
N HIS A 397 26.74 9.54 9.32
CA HIS A 397 25.44 8.91 9.62
C HIS A 397 25.46 7.39 9.51
N VAL A 398 26.52 6.81 8.92
CA VAL A 398 26.64 5.36 8.72
C VAL A 398 27.80 4.83 9.56
N ARG A 399 27.50 3.94 10.51
CA ARG A 399 28.50 3.31 11.38
C ARG A 399 29.16 2.10 10.72
N ARG A 400 28.36 1.17 10.23
CA ARG A 400 28.82 -0.09 9.58
C ARG A 400 27.90 -0.47 8.44
N LEU A 401 28.41 -1.21 7.44
CA LEU A 401 27.64 -1.73 6.30
C LEU A 401 27.68 -3.24 6.22
N ALA A 402 26.54 -3.85 5.87
CA ALA A 402 26.47 -5.24 5.43
C ALA A 402 25.84 -5.30 4.03
N LEU A 403 26.51 -5.91 3.06
CA LEU A 403 26.13 -5.95 1.66
C LEU A 403 25.92 -7.39 1.20
N ASP A 404 24.71 -7.71 0.73
CA ASP A 404 24.28 -9.03 0.27
C ASP A 404 24.14 -9.03 -1.28
N GLY A 405 25.20 -9.38 -1.99
CA GLY A 405 25.20 -9.50 -3.44
C GLY A 405 25.29 -8.16 -4.18
N ILE A 406 26.31 -7.35 -3.89
CA ILE A 406 26.52 -6.07 -4.56
C ILE A 406 26.77 -6.24 -6.08
N PRO A 407 25.98 -5.61 -6.96
CA PRO A 407 26.17 -5.70 -8.39
C PRO A 407 27.34 -4.83 -8.87
N MET A 408 28.25 -5.43 -9.64
CA MET A 408 29.40 -4.75 -10.24
C MET A 408 29.30 -4.76 -11.77
N ILE A 409 28.31 -4.01 -12.30
CA ILE A 409 28.01 -3.96 -13.73
C ILE A 409 29.10 -3.17 -14.48
N ARG A 410 29.59 -3.72 -15.59
CA ARG A 410 30.62 -3.05 -16.41
C ARG A 410 30.02 -1.79 -17.07
N SER A 411 30.81 -0.72 -17.15
CA SER A 411 30.35 0.57 -17.70
C SER A 411 29.73 0.45 -19.11
N ARG A 412 30.32 -0.39 -19.98
CA ARG A 412 29.79 -0.63 -21.32
C ARG A 412 28.42 -1.33 -21.37
N ASP A 413 28.06 -2.05 -20.32
CA ASP A 413 26.83 -2.85 -20.24
C ASP A 413 25.68 -2.12 -19.53
N ARG A 414 25.95 -1.06 -18.76
CA ARG A 414 24.97 -0.40 -17.88
C ARG A 414 23.70 0.05 -18.61
N ARG A 415 23.83 0.82 -19.70
CA ARG A 415 22.67 1.31 -20.46
C ARG A 415 21.80 0.19 -21.02
N ARG A 416 22.42 -0.92 -21.44
CA ARG A 416 21.70 -2.10 -21.92
C ARG A 416 20.99 -2.78 -20.77
N VAL A 417 21.70 -3.02 -19.66
CA VAL A 417 21.13 -3.67 -18.47
C VAL A 417 19.99 -2.84 -17.90
N ALA A 418 20.14 -1.53 -17.69
CA ALA A 418 19.09 -0.65 -17.16
C ALA A 418 17.79 -0.74 -17.97
N ARG A 419 17.89 -0.67 -19.31
CA ARG A 419 16.70 -0.77 -20.19
C ARG A 419 16.02 -2.13 -20.17
N GLN A 420 16.76 -3.22 -19.97
CA GLN A 420 16.23 -4.58 -19.98
C GLN A 420 15.78 -5.02 -18.58
N TYR A 421 16.33 -4.43 -17.54
CA TYR A 421 16.07 -4.86 -16.16
C TYR A 421 14.67 -4.46 -15.69
N CYS A 422 14.23 -3.24 -16.01
CA CYS A 422 12.89 -2.77 -15.72
C CYS A 422 12.23 -2.24 -17.02
N PRO A 423 11.72 -3.15 -17.88
CA PRO A 423 11.04 -2.73 -19.11
C PRO A 423 9.73 -2.01 -18.77
N PRO A 424 9.29 -1.02 -19.56
CA PRO A 424 8.00 -0.37 -19.36
C PRO A 424 6.87 -1.40 -19.32
N ILE A 425 6.02 -1.28 -18.31
CA ILE A 425 4.82 -2.10 -18.12
C ILE A 425 3.63 -1.16 -18.08
N GLU A 426 2.68 -1.34 -18.98
CA GLU A 426 1.46 -0.55 -19.03
C GLU A 426 0.24 -1.44 -18.79
N PRO A 427 -0.79 -0.92 -18.10
CA PRO A 427 -2.05 -1.62 -17.95
C PRO A 427 -2.71 -1.90 -19.29
N ASP A 428 -3.21 -3.11 -19.47
CA ASP A 428 -3.98 -3.50 -20.65
C ASP A 428 -5.22 -4.31 -20.28
N ARG A 429 -6.13 -4.45 -21.24
CA ARG A 429 -7.39 -5.15 -21.06
C ARG A 429 -7.25 -6.64 -20.69
N SER A 430 -6.15 -7.26 -21.02
CA SER A 430 -5.89 -8.68 -20.72
C SER A 430 -5.33 -8.91 -19.31
N GLY A 431 -4.87 -7.85 -18.63
CA GLY A 431 -4.19 -7.95 -17.33
C GLY A 431 -2.74 -8.42 -17.45
N SER A 432 -2.14 -8.35 -18.65
CA SER A 432 -0.77 -8.85 -18.88
C SER A 432 0.28 -8.17 -18.01
N GLN A 433 0.05 -6.92 -17.58
CA GLN A 433 0.90 -6.17 -16.66
C GLN A 433 1.17 -6.93 -15.35
N LEU A 434 0.18 -7.64 -14.83
CA LEU A 434 0.31 -8.43 -13.59
C LEU A 434 1.28 -9.59 -13.79
N HIS A 435 1.13 -10.35 -14.89
CA HIS A 435 2.00 -11.48 -15.21
C HIS A 435 3.43 -11.01 -15.54
N ARG A 436 3.59 -9.91 -16.25
CA ARG A 436 4.90 -9.35 -16.58
C ARG A 436 5.66 -8.95 -15.33
N ALA A 437 4.99 -8.25 -14.39
CA ALA A 437 5.59 -7.89 -13.11
C ALA A 437 5.89 -9.13 -12.24
N TRP A 438 4.97 -10.12 -12.21
CA TRP A 438 5.17 -11.38 -11.48
C TRP A 438 6.42 -12.13 -11.94
N HIS A 439 6.57 -12.34 -13.25
CA HIS A 439 7.71 -13.06 -13.78
C HIS A 439 9.04 -12.31 -13.63
N LEU A 440 9.02 -10.97 -13.70
CA LEU A 440 10.20 -10.18 -13.40
C LEU A 440 10.71 -10.47 -11.97
N LEU A 441 9.81 -10.47 -10.98
CA LEU A 441 10.14 -10.74 -9.58
C LEU A 441 10.54 -12.20 -9.35
N ARG A 442 9.74 -13.13 -9.88
CA ARG A 442 9.93 -14.57 -9.72
C ARG A 442 11.22 -15.05 -10.37
N ASP A 443 11.50 -14.63 -11.60
CA ASP A 443 12.63 -15.12 -12.38
C ASP A 443 13.96 -14.57 -11.86
N ALA A 444 13.95 -13.45 -11.10
CA ALA A 444 15.12 -12.94 -10.36
C ALA A 444 15.62 -13.93 -9.29
N GLU A 445 14.79 -14.86 -8.82
CA GLU A 445 15.21 -15.93 -7.94
C GLU A 445 16.03 -17.02 -8.65
N SER A 446 15.85 -17.18 -9.96
CA SER A 446 16.49 -18.24 -10.78
C SER A 446 17.60 -17.74 -11.68
N SER A 447 17.61 -16.47 -12.07
CA SER A 447 18.58 -15.89 -13.01
C SER A 447 19.06 -14.50 -12.58
N TRP A 448 20.29 -14.16 -12.96
CA TRP A 448 20.83 -12.81 -12.77
C TRP A 448 21.63 -12.35 -13.99
N PRO A 449 21.24 -11.27 -14.67
CA PRO A 449 19.96 -10.55 -14.53
C PRO A 449 18.77 -11.46 -14.88
N TRP A 450 17.60 -11.18 -14.32
CA TRP A 450 16.40 -12.03 -14.43
C TRP A 450 15.98 -12.35 -15.88
N TYR A 451 16.22 -11.44 -16.82
CA TYR A 451 15.86 -11.55 -18.23
C TYR A 451 16.88 -12.33 -19.08
N ASP A 452 18.07 -12.63 -18.54
CA ASP A 452 19.10 -13.35 -19.27
C ASP A 452 18.82 -14.86 -19.22
N ARG A 453 18.58 -15.44 -20.40
CA ARG A 453 18.22 -16.86 -20.57
C ARG A 453 19.41 -17.79 -20.76
N SER A 454 20.62 -17.25 -20.72
CA SER A 454 21.84 -18.09 -20.87
C SER A 454 22.07 -18.94 -19.62
N ALA A 455 22.70 -20.10 -19.80
CA ALA A 455 23.13 -20.93 -18.68
C ALA A 455 24.08 -20.19 -17.72
N ALA A 456 24.85 -19.21 -18.23
CA ALA A 456 25.77 -18.41 -17.44
C ALA A 456 25.06 -17.43 -16.49
N ALA A 457 23.79 -17.11 -16.73
CA ALA A 457 22.96 -16.27 -15.85
C ALA A 457 22.19 -17.08 -14.79
N ALA A 458 22.19 -18.40 -14.88
CA ALA A 458 21.51 -19.25 -13.90
C ALA A 458 22.14 -19.10 -12.51
N ARG A 459 21.28 -18.90 -11.51
CA ARG A 459 21.68 -18.86 -10.11
C ARG A 459 21.84 -20.29 -9.58
N VAL A 460 22.81 -20.49 -8.73
CA VAL A 460 23.18 -21.86 -8.24
C VAL A 460 22.44 -22.22 -6.96
N ARG A 461 21.85 -21.23 -6.26
CA ARG A 461 21.06 -21.49 -5.07
C ARG A 461 19.64 -21.98 -5.43
N GLU A 462 19.05 -22.74 -4.52
CA GLU A 462 17.62 -23.08 -4.61
C GLU A 462 16.77 -21.78 -4.60
N PRO A 463 15.85 -21.62 -5.56
CA PRO A 463 14.96 -20.46 -5.59
C PRO A 463 14.04 -20.44 -4.37
N VAL A 464 13.89 -19.29 -3.72
CA VAL A 464 12.94 -19.09 -2.64
C VAL A 464 11.65 -18.53 -3.25
N LEU A 465 10.77 -19.42 -3.69
CA LEU A 465 9.47 -19.06 -4.27
C LEU A 465 8.38 -19.08 -3.19
N ASP A 466 8.32 -18.00 -2.41
CA ASP A 466 7.24 -17.75 -1.45
C ASP A 466 6.12 -17.00 -2.17
N ALA A 467 4.99 -17.65 -2.42
CA ALA A 467 3.88 -17.08 -3.18
C ALA A 467 3.31 -15.81 -2.53
N CYS A 468 3.19 -15.80 -1.19
CA CYS A 468 2.72 -14.62 -0.46
C CYS A 468 3.72 -13.46 -0.55
N GLY A 469 5.02 -13.74 -0.39
CA GLY A 469 6.06 -12.73 -0.53
C GLY A 469 6.15 -12.16 -1.94
N LEU A 470 6.01 -13.01 -2.97
CA LEU A 470 5.94 -12.55 -4.36
C LEU A 470 4.69 -11.69 -4.63
N GLN A 471 3.56 -12.02 -3.98
CA GLN A 471 2.35 -11.21 -4.05
C GLN A 471 2.53 -9.83 -3.42
N ASP A 472 3.15 -9.76 -2.25
CA ASP A 472 3.47 -8.48 -1.59
C ASP A 472 4.38 -7.62 -2.50
N ASP A 473 5.45 -8.22 -3.04
CA ASP A 473 6.37 -7.52 -3.94
C ASP A 473 5.72 -7.11 -5.27
N LEU A 474 4.83 -7.95 -5.82
CA LEU A 474 4.03 -7.60 -7.00
C LEU A 474 3.20 -6.34 -6.74
N VAL A 475 2.49 -6.29 -5.62
CA VAL A 475 1.65 -5.14 -5.25
C VAL A 475 2.49 -3.86 -5.19
N GLU A 476 3.68 -3.90 -4.60
CA GLU A 476 4.57 -2.73 -4.53
C GLU A 476 5.04 -2.24 -5.92
N VAL A 477 5.24 -3.15 -6.86
CA VAL A 477 5.59 -2.80 -8.25
C VAL A 477 4.38 -2.25 -9.02
N VAL A 478 3.22 -2.91 -8.94
CA VAL A 478 2.06 -2.54 -9.77
C VAL A 478 1.37 -1.26 -9.32
N LYS A 479 1.57 -0.83 -8.07
CA LYS A 479 1.12 0.49 -7.60
C LYS A 479 1.75 1.65 -8.38
N HIS A 480 2.97 1.45 -8.88
CA HIS A 480 3.78 2.51 -9.49
C HIS A 480 4.40 2.08 -10.83
N LEU A 481 3.63 1.48 -11.74
CA LEU A 481 4.13 1.01 -13.03
C LEU A 481 4.93 2.07 -13.82
N PRO A 482 4.58 3.37 -13.80
CA PRO A 482 5.39 4.37 -14.49
C PRO A 482 6.79 4.59 -13.90
N SER A 483 6.97 4.40 -12.59
CA SER A 483 8.21 4.72 -11.86
C SER A 483 8.93 3.51 -11.25
N TYR A 484 8.33 2.31 -11.28
CA TYR A 484 8.86 1.13 -10.60
C TYR A 484 10.32 0.78 -10.94
N GLY A 485 10.78 1.18 -12.11
CA GLY A 485 12.14 0.92 -12.60
C GLY A 485 13.16 2.00 -12.27
N GLU A 486 12.75 3.14 -11.71
CA GLU A 486 13.63 4.30 -11.51
C GLU A 486 14.75 4.03 -10.52
N ALA A 487 14.46 3.41 -9.38
CA ALA A 487 15.46 3.03 -8.40
C ALA A 487 16.49 2.04 -8.98
N ALA A 488 16.02 1.02 -9.69
CA ALA A 488 16.90 0.05 -10.34
C ALA A 488 17.78 0.70 -11.41
N SER A 489 17.21 1.56 -12.26
CA SER A 489 17.95 2.30 -13.29
C SER A 489 19.02 3.22 -12.68
N ALA A 490 18.65 3.98 -11.63
CA ALA A 490 19.59 4.86 -10.93
C ALA A 490 20.78 4.07 -10.32
N ALA A 491 20.51 2.92 -9.72
CA ALA A 491 21.53 2.04 -9.15
C ALA A 491 22.44 1.42 -10.23
N ILE A 492 21.88 1.01 -11.38
CA ILE A 492 22.61 0.39 -12.49
C ILE A 492 23.48 1.41 -13.24
N ASP A 493 22.96 2.62 -13.47
CA ASP A 493 23.66 3.68 -14.19
C ASP A 493 24.82 4.27 -13.38
N ALA A 494 24.76 4.15 -12.07
CA ALA A 494 25.82 4.65 -11.19
C ALA A 494 27.11 3.84 -11.26
N SER A 495 28.23 4.54 -11.08
CA SER A 495 29.56 3.89 -10.97
C SER A 495 29.85 3.48 -9.53
N VAL A 496 29.12 2.48 -9.01
CA VAL A 496 29.37 1.94 -7.66
C VAL A 496 30.85 1.59 -7.44
N ARG A 497 31.53 1.09 -8.48
CA ARG A 497 32.95 0.78 -8.47
C ARG A 497 33.85 1.94 -7.98
N ASP A 498 33.52 3.16 -8.38
CA ASP A 498 34.31 4.34 -8.02
C ASP A 498 33.93 4.85 -6.63
N ILE A 499 32.67 4.74 -6.27
CA ILE A 499 32.13 5.16 -4.96
C ILE A 499 32.69 4.27 -3.82
N LEU A 500 32.87 2.97 -4.05
CA LEU A 500 33.43 2.03 -3.06
C LEU A 500 34.74 2.51 -2.45
N LYS A 501 35.59 3.21 -3.20
CA LYS A 501 36.88 3.73 -2.71
C LYS A 501 36.73 4.83 -1.65
N ALA A 502 35.58 5.48 -1.61
CA ALA A 502 35.29 6.54 -0.64
C ALA A 502 34.69 6.01 0.68
N VAL A 503 34.26 4.74 0.71
CA VAL A 503 33.72 4.11 1.92
C VAL A 503 34.83 3.85 2.93
N ARG A 504 34.68 4.36 4.14
CA ARG A 504 35.65 4.25 5.25
C ARG A 504 35.17 3.35 6.39
N GLN A 505 33.87 3.10 6.44
CA GLN A 505 33.21 2.28 7.45
C GLN A 505 33.64 0.81 7.33
N PRO A 506 33.59 0.04 8.43
CA PRO A 506 33.70 -1.42 8.36
C PRO A 506 32.59 -2.02 7.49
N VAL A 507 32.93 -2.93 6.59
CA VAL A 507 31.97 -3.56 5.66
C VAL A 507 31.97 -5.06 5.83
N LEU A 508 30.79 -5.65 6.01
CA LEU A 508 30.55 -7.08 5.86
C LEU A 508 30.03 -7.35 4.45
N LEU A 509 30.64 -8.29 3.78
CA LEU A 509 30.20 -8.79 2.47
C LEU A 509 29.70 -10.23 2.62
N PHE A 510 28.44 -10.47 2.30
CA PHE A 510 27.99 -11.82 2.12
C PHE A 510 28.38 -12.34 0.75
N GLU A 511 28.84 -13.59 0.69
CA GLU A 511 29.29 -14.21 -0.56
C GLU A 511 28.66 -15.59 -0.78
N VAL A 512 28.39 -15.89 -2.04
CA VAL A 512 28.08 -17.22 -2.56
C VAL A 512 28.98 -17.41 -3.78
N PRO A 513 30.14 -18.04 -3.62
CA PRO A 513 31.22 -17.99 -4.63
C PRO A 513 30.83 -18.44 -6.04
N VAL A 514 29.88 -19.37 -6.15
CA VAL A 514 29.40 -19.94 -7.41
C VAL A 514 28.16 -19.28 -7.98
N ASP A 515 27.48 -18.38 -7.22
CA ASP A 515 26.27 -17.70 -7.70
C ASP A 515 26.66 -16.42 -8.47
N VAL A 516 26.17 -16.32 -9.70
CA VAL A 516 26.43 -15.20 -10.62
C VAL A 516 26.10 -13.83 -10.03
N ARG A 517 25.08 -13.73 -9.17
CA ARG A 517 24.67 -12.50 -8.48
C ARG A 517 25.78 -11.98 -7.56
N TYR A 518 26.59 -12.88 -6.99
CA TYR A 518 27.69 -12.55 -6.08
C TYR A 518 29.05 -12.38 -6.78
N ALA A 519 29.11 -12.51 -8.11
CA ALA A 519 30.34 -12.36 -8.89
C ALA A 519 31.03 -10.97 -8.70
N GLY A 520 30.29 -9.97 -8.19
CA GLY A 520 30.82 -8.66 -7.85
C GLY A 520 31.53 -8.58 -6.50
N THR A 521 31.23 -9.47 -5.56
CA THR A 521 31.64 -9.38 -4.15
C THR A 521 33.16 -9.34 -3.96
N ALA A 522 33.87 -10.23 -4.58
CA ALA A 522 35.37 -10.25 -4.51
C ALA A 522 35.99 -8.96 -5.09
N ARG A 523 35.41 -8.42 -6.16
CA ARG A 523 35.88 -7.16 -6.76
C ARG A 523 35.54 -5.94 -5.88
N ALA A 524 34.43 -6.00 -5.15
CA ALA A 524 34.08 -4.97 -4.18
C ALA A 524 35.01 -5.00 -2.98
N ALA A 525 35.34 -6.20 -2.45
CA ALA A 525 36.25 -6.37 -1.33
C ALA A 525 37.65 -5.74 -1.62
N GLN A 526 38.16 -5.90 -2.84
CA GLN A 526 39.44 -5.31 -3.24
C GLN A 526 39.47 -3.78 -3.28
N ARG A 527 38.33 -3.11 -3.21
CA ARG A 527 38.21 -1.65 -3.27
C ARG A 527 37.85 -0.99 -1.95
N LEU A 528 37.38 -1.76 -1.01
CA LEU A 528 37.04 -1.30 0.30
C LEU A 528 38.26 -1.25 1.21
N ALA A 529 38.36 -0.21 2.03
CA ALA A 529 39.47 -0.04 2.97
C ALA A 529 39.39 -1.08 4.11
N SER A 530 38.20 -1.47 4.51
CA SER A 530 37.95 -2.44 5.60
C SER A 530 36.75 -3.32 5.22
N ALA A 531 37.01 -4.51 4.70
CA ALA A 531 35.99 -5.47 4.32
C ALA A 531 36.25 -6.84 4.93
N ARG A 532 35.20 -7.49 5.43
CA ARG A 532 35.18 -8.88 5.85
C ARG A 532 34.16 -9.63 4.99
N ALA A 533 34.57 -10.72 4.35
CA ALA A 533 33.65 -11.58 3.64
C ALA A 533 33.23 -12.78 4.52
N LEU A 534 31.97 -13.14 4.44
CA LEU A 534 31.38 -14.31 5.10
C LEU A 534 30.51 -15.08 4.09
N PRO A 535 30.47 -16.42 4.16
CA PRO A 535 29.48 -17.19 3.45
C PRO A 535 28.07 -16.70 3.82
N ARG A 536 27.22 -16.53 2.82
CA ARG A 536 25.84 -16.09 3.04
C ARG A 536 25.01 -17.17 3.71
N PRO A 537 24.47 -16.95 4.91
CA PRO A 537 23.57 -17.92 5.52
C PRO A 537 22.29 -18.08 4.70
N SER A 538 21.79 -19.30 4.56
CA SER A 538 20.57 -19.61 3.81
C SER A 538 19.30 -19.16 4.56
N ARG A 539 19.26 -19.38 5.87
CA ARG A 539 18.13 -19.00 6.71
C ARG A 539 18.19 -17.54 7.13
N THR A 540 17.03 -16.92 7.24
CA THR A 540 16.93 -15.51 7.66
C THR A 540 17.42 -15.28 9.09
N ASP A 541 17.13 -16.19 10.01
CA ASP A 541 17.56 -16.06 11.40
C ASP A 541 19.08 -16.17 11.54
N ASP A 542 19.71 -17.09 10.83
CA ASP A 542 21.18 -17.22 10.82
C ASP A 542 21.83 -15.96 10.22
N ARG A 543 21.20 -15.32 9.22
CA ARG A 543 21.65 -14.01 8.70
C ARG A 543 21.50 -12.92 9.73
N ALA A 544 20.39 -12.90 10.48
CA ALA A 544 20.17 -11.94 11.56
C ALA A 544 21.26 -12.08 12.63
N ASP A 545 21.64 -13.31 12.99
CA ASP A 545 22.71 -13.57 13.97
C ASP A 545 24.08 -13.15 13.46
N ALA A 546 24.39 -13.39 12.20
CA ALA A 546 25.61 -12.89 11.56
C ALA A 546 25.67 -11.35 11.55
N LEU A 547 24.53 -10.70 11.28
CA LEU A 547 24.42 -9.24 11.33
C LEU A 547 24.53 -8.69 12.76
N ARG A 548 23.92 -9.34 13.75
CA ARG A 548 24.07 -8.97 15.18
C ARG A 548 25.53 -9.02 15.60
N ALA A 549 26.20 -10.12 15.29
CA ALA A 549 27.63 -10.29 15.60
C ALA A 549 28.52 -9.23 14.92
N PHE A 550 28.17 -8.80 13.72
CA PHE A 550 28.91 -7.76 13.01
C PHE A 550 28.60 -6.35 13.50
N PHE A 551 27.35 -6.06 13.85
CA PHE A 551 26.88 -4.74 14.29
C PHE A 551 27.04 -4.51 15.81
N ALA A 552 27.40 -5.51 16.56
CA ALA A 552 27.79 -5.36 17.96
C ALA A 552 29.11 -4.54 18.08
#